data_3065db04d8dc50528bee9e943aeb2f3f
#
_entry.id   3065db04d8dc50528bee9e943aeb2f3f
#
_cell.length_a   1.000
_cell.length_b   1.000
_cell.length_c   1.000
_cell.angle_alpha   90.00
_cell.angle_beta   90.00
_cell.angle_gamma   90.00
#
_symmetry.space_group_name_H-M   'P 1'
#
loop_
_entity.id
_entity.type
_entity.pdbx_description
1 polymer ?
#
loop_
_entity_poly.entity_id
_entity_poly.type
_entity_poly.pdbx_seq_one_letter_code
_entity_poly.pdbx_strand_id
1 'polypeptide(L)'
;MKNQAIVIRKYGGSSVLKLENTEIDEPGRNEILLRQIGIGVNYHDIYVRSGLYKTLDLPGIPGCEGVGIIEKKGSQVDHFEIGDKVVYIDRQYGSYSNYKLISQEWAIKVPKNIKSELVASNYLRAMTVIMLLEHVANIVKDQWIIVTAASGGVGRMLCKWASLLGIKVIGMVSDLSKVYDKSNSGCESIFVYHDKNLHKKIMKLTDNRGVDFIYDSVGSSNLFELIDLLRNCGHVINYGQASGMIPSFSMSMLAQKSLTVSRPILFHYIEDREKYESISRGAFRILRNKAIDYPSIEMFPLKDAHKTHDILESRKGGGSLYLQPDF
;
A
#
# COMPACT_ATOMS: atom_id res chain seq x y z
N MET A 1 26.34 -15.85 5.63
CA MET A 1 26.14 -15.39 7.03
C MET A 1 24.82 -16.01 7.54
N LYS A 2 24.73 -16.35 8.83
CA LYS A 2 23.47 -16.85 9.42
C LYS A 2 22.38 -15.78 9.37
N ASN A 3 21.18 -16.17 9.02
CA ASN A 3 20.02 -15.31 8.92
C ASN A 3 18.79 -16.05 9.49
N GLN A 4 17.80 -15.32 9.95
CA GLN A 4 16.48 -15.86 10.27
C GLN A 4 15.45 -15.20 9.35
N ALA A 5 14.53 -16.00 8.84
CA ALA A 5 13.50 -15.52 7.92
C ALA A 5 12.18 -16.30 8.10
N ILE A 6 11.10 -15.66 7.75
CA ILE A 6 9.81 -16.33 7.58
C ILE A 6 9.79 -16.99 6.22
N VAL A 7 9.69 -18.30 6.21
CA VAL A 7 9.63 -19.10 4.98
C VAL A 7 8.23 -19.65 4.77
N ILE A 8 7.71 -19.58 3.55
CA ILE A 8 6.52 -20.29 3.11
C ILE A 8 6.90 -21.38 2.12
N ARG A 9 6.41 -22.60 2.35
CA ARG A 9 6.68 -23.77 1.51
C ARG A 9 5.49 -24.18 0.64
N LYS A 10 4.32 -23.63 0.95
CA LYS A 10 3.06 -23.79 0.22
C LYS A 10 2.17 -22.59 0.47
N TYR A 11 1.31 -22.28 -0.48
CA TYR A 11 0.28 -21.26 -0.28
C TYR A 11 -0.76 -21.69 0.76
N GLY A 12 -1.36 -20.74 1.47
CA GLY A 12 -2.37 -21.06 2.48
C GLY A 12 -2.71 -19.91 3.43
N GLY A 13 -3.30 -20.26 4.56
CA GLY A 13 -3.59 -19.32 5.66
C GLY A 13 -2.32 -18.84 6.38
N SER A 14 -2.47 -17.95 7.37
CA SER A 14 -1.34 -17.35 8.12
C SER A 14 -0.41 -18.38 8.75
N SER A 15 -0.92 -19.56 9.07
CA SER A 15 -0.15 -20.67 9.67
C SER A 15 0.98 -21.23 8.80
N VAL A 16 1.03 -20.88 7.49
CA VAL A 16 2.15 -21.30 6.61
C VAL A 16 3.40 -20.46 6.80
N LEU A 17 3.31 -19.31 7.48
CA LEU A 17 4.42 -18.43 7.82
C LEU A 17 5.24 -19.07 8.94
N LYS A 18 6.43 -19.56 8.64
CA LYS A 18 7.31 -20.25 9.60
C LYS A 18 8.65 -19.55 9.71
N LEU A 19 9.08 -19.29 10.95
CA LEU A 19 10.44 -18.80 11.18
C LEU A 19 11.42 -19.96 10.99
N GLU A 20 12.39 -19.76 10.14
CA GLU A 20 13.45 -20.72 9.85
C GLU A 20 14.83 -20.05 9.88
N ASN A 21 15.86 -20.83 10.25
CA ASN A 21 17.23 -20.41 10.05
C ASN A 21 17.59 -20.57 8.57
N THR A 22 18.14 -19.53 7.98
CA THR A 22 18.57 -19.47 6.59
C THR A 22 20.01 -18.98 6.50
N GLU A 23 20.55 -18.97 5.31
CA GLU A 23 21.81 -18.30 5.02
C GLU A 23 21.59 -17.15 4.06
N ILE A 24 22.47 -16.15 4.13
CA ILE A 24 22.47 -15.03 3.20
C ILE A 24 23.91 -14.82 2.71
N ASP A 25 24.05 -14.60 1.42
CA ASP A 25 25.31 -14.43 0.75
C ASP A 25 25.96 -13.05 1.03
N GLU A 26 27.21 -12.89 0.62
CA GLU A 26 27.87 -11.59 0.57
C GLU A 26 27.29 -10.76 -0.60
N PRO A 27 27.24 -9.42 -0.48
CA PRO A 27 26.67 -8.59 -1.54
C PRO A 27 27.48 -8.69 -2.83
N GLY A 28 26.77 -8.88 -3.94
CA GLY A 28 27.31 -8.76 -5.28
C GLY A 28 27.77 -7.32 -5.58
N ARG A 29 28.40 -7.09 -6.75
CA ARG A 29 29.03 -5.79 -7.09
C ARG A 29 28.13 -4.58 -6.91
N ASN A 30 26.85 -4.69 -7.26
CA ASN A 30 25.84 -3.62 -7.21
C ASN A 30 24.84 -3.78 -6.06
N GLU A 31 25.11 -4.68 -5.12
CA GLU A 31 24.19 -4.98 -4.03
C GLU A 31 24.65 -4.39 -2.70
N ILE A 32 23.69 -4.18 -1.84
CA ILE A 32 23.88 -3.80 -0.45
C ILE A 32 23.26 -4.85 0.46
N LEU A 33 23.94 -5.17 1.54
CA LEU A 33 23.43 -6.02 2.61
C LEU A 33 22.84 -5.13 3.70
N LEU A 34 21.56 -5.29 3.94
CA LEU A 34 20.82 -4.56 4.95
C LEU A 34 20.63 -5.41 6.20
N ARG A 35 20.99 -4.86 7.34
CA ARG A 35 20.44 -5.28 8.63
C ARG A 35 19.10 -4.58 8.79
N GLN A 36 18.00 -5.31 8.76
CA GLN A 36 16.69 -4.72 8.79
C GLN A 36 16.32 -4.26 10.20
N ILE A 37 15.70 -3.09 10.32
CA ILE A 37 15.25 -2.49 11.57
C ILE A 37 13.73 -2.32 11.62
N GLY A 38 13.04 -2.59 10.52
CA GLY A 38 11.60 -2.62 10.41
C GLY A 38 11.16 -3.11 9.05
N ILE A 39 10.16 -3.98 9.03
CA ILE A 39 9.63 -4.64 7.84
C ILE A 39 8.16 -4.31 7.72
N GLY A 40 7.74 -3.74 6.59
CA GLY A 40 6.34 -3.43 6.34
C GLY A 40 5.48 -4.68 6.17
N VAL A 41 4.24 -4.61 6.66
CA VAL A 41 3.24 -5.66 6.47
C VAL A 41 2.08 -5.10 5.67
N ASN A 42 1.84 -5.69 4.52
CA ASN A 42 0.88 -5.18 3.55
C ASN A 42 -0.13 -6.25 3.11
N TYR A 43 -1.28 -5.81 2.63
CA TYR A 43 -2.28 -6.73 2.08
C TYR A 43 -1.76 -7.49 0.85
N HIS A 44 -0.76 -6.93 0.17
CA HIS A 44 -0.02 -7.58 -0.92
C HIS A 44 0.64 -8.89 -0.44
N ASP A 45 1.24 -8.89 0.74
CA ASP A 45 1.89 -10.08 1.31
C ASP A 45 0.87 -11.19 1.60
N ILE A 46 -0.37 -10.82 1.95
CA ILE A 46 -1.47 -11.78 2.10
C ILE A 46 -1.85 -12.38 0.76
N TYR A 47 -1.94 -11.58 -0.32
CA TYR A 47 -2.24 -12.09 -1.65
C TYR A 47 -1.17 -13.07 -2.15
N VAL A 48 0.11 -12.79 -1.88
CA VAL A 48 1.24 -13.65 -2.21
C VAL A 48 1.19 -14.94 -1.37
N ARG A 49 1.08 -14.81 -0.05
CA ARG A 49 1.04 -15.95 0.87
C ARG A 49 -0.14 -16.90 0.57
N SER A 50 -1.32 -16.35 0.28
CA SER A 50 -2.51 -17.14 0.00
C SER A 50 -2.51 -17.80 -1.37
N GLY A 51 -1.62 -17.38 -2.29
CA GLY A 51 -1.57 -17.84 -3.67
C GLY A 51 -2.56 -17.14 -4.60
N LEU A 52 -3.21 -16.05 -4.16
CA LEU A 52 -3.97 -15.19 -5.06
C LEU A 52 -3.04 -14.55 -6.10
N TYR A 53 -1.84 -14.14 -5.66
CA TYR A 53 -0.74 -13.72 -6.53
C TYR A 53 0.39 -14.74 -6.44
N LYS A 54 0.51 -15.57 -7.47
CA LYS A 54 1.57 -16.61 -7.56
C LYS A 54 2.86 -15.99 -8.12
N THR A 55 3.39 -15.02 -7.42
CA THR A 55 4.56 -14.22 -7.84
C THR A 55 5.80 -14.50 -7.00
N LEU A 56 5.68 -15.31 -5.94
CA LEU A 56 6.79 -15.80 -5.13
C LEU A 56 7.02 -17.30 -5.43
N ASP A 57 8.23 -17.66 -5.82
CA ASP A 57 8.65 -19.04 -5.97
C ASP A 57 8.71 -19.73 -4.59
N LEU A 58 8.24 -20.96 -4.54
CA LEU A 58 8.21 -21.73 -3.28
C LEU A 58 9.27 -22.85 -3.28
N PRO A 59 9.97 -23.10 -2.16
CA PRO A 59 9.90 -22.33 -0.91
C PRO A 59 10.48 -20.92 -1.05
N GLY A 60 9.85 -19.94 -0.39
CA GLY A 60 10.28 -18.56 -0.52
C GLY A 60 10.02 -17.72 0.73
N ILE A 61 10.66 -16.58 0.81
CA ILE A 61 10.53 -15.58 1.89
C ILE A 61 9.63 -14.46 1.40
N PRO A 62 8.45 -14.22 2.01
CA PRO A 62 7.55 -13.14 1.60
C PRO A 62 8.06 -11.74 2.04
N GLY A 63 7.22 -10.73 1.75
CA GLY A 63 7.49 -9.34 2.10
C GLY A 63 8.24 -8.60 1.01
N CYS A 64 7.77 -7.40 0.68
CA CYS A 64 8.32 -6.58 -0.41
C CYS A 64 8.85 -5.21 0.05
N GLU A 65 8.75 -4.90 1.35
CA GLU A 65 9.09 -3.59 1.91
C GLU A 65 9.88 -3.73 3.20
N GLY A 66 10.90 -2.90 3.37
CA GLY A 66 11.65 -2.85 4.62
C GLY A 66 12.50 -1.59 4.76
N VAL A 67 12.89 -1.32 6.01
CA VAL A 67 13.85 -0.29 6.41
C VAL A 67 15.03 -0.96 7.07
N GLY A 68 16.23 -0.62 6.65
CA GLY A 68 17.45 -1.22 7.18
C GLY A 68 18.61 -0.25 7.26
N ILE A 69 19.66 -0.71 7.91
CA ILE A 69 20.99 -0.06 7.94
C ILE A 69 21.89 -0.87 7.04
N ILE A 70 22.63 -0.20 6.18
CA ILE A 70 23.62 -0.84 5.31
C ILE A 70 24.77 -1.36 6.16
N GLU A 71 24.99 -2.67 6.18
CA GLU A 71 26.14 -3.29 6.88
C GLU A 71 27.29 -3.62 5.94
N LYS A 72 27.00 -3.97 4.69
CA LYS A 72 28.00 -4.24 3.65
C LYS A 72 27.53 -3.70 2.32
N LYS A 73 28.48 -3.34 1.46
CA LYS A 73 28.19 -2.91 0.09
C LYS A 73 29.16 -3.54 -0.90
N GLY A 74 28.65 -3.79 -2.09
CA GLY A 74 29.43 -4.26 -3.23
C GLY A 74 30.36 -3.19 -3.78
N SER A 75 31.34 -3.61 -4.57
CA SER A 75 32.43 -2.74 -5.05
C SER A 75 32.00 -1.64 -6.03
N GLN A 76 30.80 -1.74 -6.60
CA GLN A 76 30.24 -0.76 -7.56
C GLN A 76 29.06 0.04 -6.93
N VAL A 77 28.92 0.03 -5.61
CA VAL A 77 27.93 0.84 -4.90
C VAL A 77 28.53 2.19 -4.55
N ASP A 78 28.10 3.23 -5.28
CA ASP A 78 28.71 4.56 -5.19
C ASP A 78 27.83 5.57 -4.43
N HIS A 79 26.51 5.36 -4.38
CA HIS A 79 25.57 6.33 -3.81
C HIS A 79 25.27 6.12 -2.32
N PHE A 80 25.76 5.03 -1.74
CA PHE A 80 25.47 4.63 -0.37
C PHE A 80 26.74 4.29 0.41
N GLU A 81 26.70 4.59 1.73
CA GLU A 81 27.77 4.25 2.66
C GLU A 81 27.27 3.26 3.72
N ILE A 82 28.20 2.48 4.27
CA ILE A 82 27.95 1.62 5.45
C ILE A 82 27.44 2.52 6.57
N GLY A 83 26.33 2.12 7.22
CA GLY A 83 25.64 2.91 8.23
C GLY A 83 24.51 3.79 7.70
N ASP A 84 24.37 3.96 6.38
CA ASP A 84 23.21 4.67 5.81
C ASP A 84 21.91 3.93 6.15
N LYS A 85 20.90 4.69 6.57
CA LYS A 85 19.53 4.18 6.74
C LYS A 85 18.78 4.31 5.43
N VAL A 86 18.27 3.18 4.92
CA VAL A 86 17.55 3.10 3.66
C VAL A 86 16.21 2.40 3.83
N VAL A 87 15.26 2.76 2.97
CA VAL A 87 14.00 2.03 2.74
C VAL A 87 14.01 1.50 1.33
N TYR A 88 13.29 0.40 1.11
CA TYR A 88 13.16 -0.19 -0.22
C TYR A 88 11.77 -0.78 -0.42
N ILE A 89 11.40 -0.90 -1.70
CA ILE A 89 10.30 -1.75 -2.18
C ILE A 89 10.91 -2.66 -3.25
N ASP A 90 10.81 -3.97 -3.05
CA ASP A 90 11.43 -4.97 -3.92
C ASP A 90 10.41 -6.05 -4.31
N ARG A 91 10.17 -6.20 -5.60
CA ARG A 91 9.25 -7.22 -6.15
C ARG A 91 9.82 -8.65 -6.08
N GLN A 92 11.11 -8.81 -5.79
CA GLN A 92 11.73 -10.13 -5.59
C GLN A 92 11.43 -10.71 -4.21
N TYR A 93 10.70 -9.96 -3.37
CA TYR A 93 10.35 -10.35 -2.00
C TYR A 93 11.57 -10.56 -1.09
N GLY A 94 11.41 -11.34 -0.02
CA GLY A 94 12.50 -11.64 0.91
C GLY A 94 12.62 -10.69 2.09
N SER A 95 11.69 -9.74 2.27
CA SER A 95 11.77 -8.76 3.35
C SER A 95 11.50 -9.34 4.74
N TYR A 96 10.77 -10.46 4.84
CA TYR A 96 10.48 -11.07 6.14
C TYR A 96 11.70 -11.86 6.67
N SER A 97 12.81 -11.14 6.89
CA SER A 97 14.10 -11.70 7.33
C SER A 97 14.89 -10.70 8.15
N ASN A 98 15.88 -11.15 8.94
CA ASN A 98 16.74 -10.24 9.68
C ASN A 98 17.64 -9.43 8.76
N TYR A 99 18.18 -10.08 7.73
CA TYR A 99 19.05 -9.46 6.73
C TYR A 99 18.47 -9.62 5.34
N LYS A 100 18.69 -8.64 4.49
CA LYS A 100 18.22 -8.63 3.10
C LYS A 100 19.30 -8.09 2.18
N LEU A 101 19.59 -8.83 1.09
CA LEU A 101 20.34 -8.32 -0.05
C LEU A 101 19.39 -7.63 -1.03
N ILE A 102 19.74 -6.43 -1.46
CA ILE A 102 19.03 -5.71 -2.53
C ILE A 102 20.04 -5.05 -3.47
N SER A 103 19.63 -4.88 -4.74
CA SER A 103 20.35 -3.96 -5.62
C SER A 103 20.26 -2.53 -5.08
N GLN A 104 21.35 -1.74 -5.22
CA GLN A 104 21.34 -0.33 -4.87
C GLN A 104 20.22 0.47 -5.55
N GLU A 105 19.74 0.01 -6.71
CA GLU A 105 18.66 0.64 -7.48
C GLU A 105 17.33 0.68 -6.72
N TRP A 106 17.11 -0.24 -5.78
CA TRP A 106 15.90 -0.28 -4.96
C TRP A 106 16.02 0.46 -3.63
N ALA A 107 17.21 0.93 -3.28
CA ALA A 107 17.42 1.65 -2.04
C ALA A 107 17.13 3.14 -2.16
N ILE A 108 16.42 3.69 -1.17
CA ILE A 108 16.18 5.13 -1.01
C ILE A 108 16.66 5.55 0.39
N LYS A 109 17.49 6.58 0.49
CA LYS A 109 17.92 7.10 1.80
C LYS A 109 16.73 7.65 2.57
N VAL A 110 16.57 7.20 3.81
CA VAL A 110 15.52 7.70 4.71
C VAL A 110 15.93 9.06 5.27
N PRO A 111 15.12 10.12 5.14
CA PRO A 111 15.41 11.41 5.74
C PRO A 111 15.56 11.31 7.26
N LYS A 112 16.59 11.97 7.82
CA LYS A 112 16.95 11.88 9.24
C LYS A 112 15.82 12.25 10.21
N ASN A 113 14.90 13.10 9.79
CA ASN A 113 13.78 13.61 10.59
C ASN A 113 12.53 12.73 10.53
N ILE A 114 12.58 11.54 9.93
CA ILE A 114 11.47 10.57 9.91
C ILE A 114 11.84 9.35 10.74
N LYS A 115 10.95 8.96 11.65
CA LYS A 115 11.11 7.78 12.49
C LYS A 115 11.03 6.51 11.64
N SER A 116 11.89 5.54 11.94
CA SER A 116 11.96 4.28 11.19
C SER A 116 10.66 3.48 11.25
N GLU A 117 9.99 3.48 12.41
CA GLU A 117 8.71 2.78 12.62
C GLU A 117 7.61 3.33 11.70
N LEU A 118 7.59 4.65 11.52
CA LEU A 118 6.65 5.30 10.62
C LEU A 118 6.92 4.93 9.16
N VAL A 119 8.19 4.90 8.77
CA VAL A 119 8.60 4.49 7.42
C VAL A 119 8.27 3.01 7.20
N ALA A 120 8.71 2.12 8.10
CA ALA A 120 8.49 0.68 7.99
C ALA A 120 7.01 0.32 7.85
N SER A 121 6.13 1.03 8.55
CA SER A 121 4.70 0.70 8.59
C SER A 121 3.85 1.41 7.52
N ASN A 122 4.38 2.43 6.82
CA ASN A 122 3.56 3.29 5.96
C ASN A 122 4.20 3.71 4.63
N TYR A 123 5.45 3.35 4.34
CA TYR A 123 6.12 3.85 3.13
C TYR A 123 5.45 3.35 1.84
N LEU A 124 5.19 2.05 1.71
CA LEU A 124 4.50 1.49 0.55
C LEU A 124 3.09 2.09 0.38
N ARG A 125 2.39 2.33 1.49
CA ARG A 125 1.08 3.00 1.47
C ARG A 125 1.18 4.42 0.93
N ALA A 126 2.16 5.19 1.40
CA ALA A 126 2.41 6.55 0.94
C ALA A 126 2.85 6.59 -0.54
N MET A 127 3.72 5.67 -0.95
CA MET A 127 4.09 5.47 -2.36
C MET A 127 2.87 5.19 -3.24
N THR A 128 1.98 4.32 -2.76
CA THR A 128 0.73 3.99 -3.47
C THR A 128 -0.16 5.22 -3.60
N VAL A 129 -0.32 6.03 -2.56
CA VAL A 129 -1.14 7.26 -2.61
C VAL A 129 -0.58 8.25 -3.62
N ILE A 130 0.74 8.48 -3.64
CA ILE A 130 1.37 9.38 -4.62
C ILE A 130 1.20 8.83 -6.04
N MET A 131 1.45 7.55 -6.26
CA MET A 131 1.22 6.93 -7.56
C MET A 131 -0.21 7.14 -8.04
N LEU A 132 -1.20 6.87 -7.20
CA LEU A 132 -2.62 6.95 -7.55
C LEU A 132 -3.05 8.37 -7.91
N LEU A 133 -2.62 9.37 -7.16
CA LEU A 133 -3.06 10.76 -7.35
C LEU A 133 -2.24 11.52 -8.38
N GLU A 134 -0.91 11.31 -8.41
CA GLU A 134 -0.01 12.14 -9.20
C GLU A 134 0.44 11.47 -10.52
N HIS A 135 0.34 10.14 -10.63
CA HIS A 135 0.87 9.41 -11.80
C HIS A 135 -0.19 8.60 -12.57
N VAL A 136 -1.31 8.23 -11.94
CA VAL A 136 -2.40 7.50 -12.60
C VAL A 136 -3.52 8.43 -13.03
N ALA A 137 -3.91 9.34 -12.15
CA ALA A 137 -4.93 10.34 -12.41
C ALA A 137 -4.29 11.73 -12.42
N ASN A 138 -4.49 12.49 -13.47
CA ASN A 138 -4.17 13.93 -13.45
C ASN A 138 -5.26 14.68 -12.68
N ILE A 139 -5.35 14.36 -11.37
CA ILE A 139 -6.39 14.93 -10.53
C ILE A 139 -6.10 16.40 -10.22
N VAL A 140 -7.13 17.23 -10.27
CA VAL A 140 -7.02 18.66 -9.97
C VAL A 140 -7.95 19.06 -8.84
N LYS A 141 -7.67 20.22 -8.24
CA LYS A 141 -8.50 20.80 -7.17
C LYS A 141 -9.98 20.84 -7.55
N ASP A 142 -10.85 20.73 -6.55
CA ASP A 142 -12.32 20.77 -6.65
C ASP A 142 -12.97 19.57 -7.35
N GLN A 143 -12.21 18.60 -7.83
CA GLN A 143 -12.78 17.35 -8.34
C GLN A 143 -13.31 16.47 -7.21
N TRP A 144 -14.35 15.68 -7.53
CA TRP A 144 -14.94 14.72 -6.62
C TRP A 144 -14.36 13.34 -6.82
N ILE A 145 -13.98 12.70 -5.72
CA ILE A 145 -13.54 11.28 -5.74
C ILE A 145 -14.31 10.43 -4.75
N ILE A 146 -14.50 9.16 -5.10
CA ILE A 146 -14.88 8.13 -4.16
C ILE A 146 -13.66 7.30 -3.81
N VAL A 147 -13.45 7.03 -2.51
CA VAL A 147 -12.40 6.14 -2.02
C VAL A 147 -13.05 4.98 -1.28
N THR A 148 -12.90 3.75 -1.80
CA THR A 148 -13.37 2.55 -1.12
C THR A 148 -12.42 2.15 0.01
N ALA A 149 -12.93 1.41 1.00
CA ALA A 149 -12.20 1.08 2.22
C ALA A 149 -11.52 2.31 2.85
N ALA A 150 -12.23 3.43 2.92
CA ALA A 150 -11.72 4.72 3.41
C ALA A 150 -11.18 4.68 4.85
N SER A 151 -11.57 3.68 5.66
CA SER A 151 -11.03 3.42 7.00
C SER A 151 -9.77 2.53 7.00
N GLY A 152 -9.36 1.97 5.86
CA GLY A 152 -8.17 1.14 5.72
C GLY A 152 -6.87 1.95 5.61
N GLY A 153 -5.72 1.29 5.69
CA GLY A 153 -4.41 1.96 5.74
C GLY A 153 -4.14 2.91 4.56
N VAL A 154 -4.28 2.44 3.31
CA VAL A 154 -4.13 3.28 2.11
C VAL A 154 -5.31 4.24 1.98
N GLY A 155 -6.55 3.77 2.19
CA GLY A 155 -7.77 4.57 2.01
C GLY A 155 -7.77 5.83 2.88
N ARG A 156 -7.43 5.72 4.17
CA ARG A 156 -7.34 6.86 5.10
C ARG A 156 -6.29 7.89 4.65
N MET A 157 -5.10 7.39 4.30
CA MET A 157 -4.02 8.25 3.84
C MET A 157 -4.39 8.95 2.54
N LEU A 158 -5.03 8.23 1.61
CA LEU A 158 -5.53 8.76 0.34
C LEU A 158 -6.59 9.84 0.56
N CYS A 159 -7.61 9.58 1.40
CA CYS A 159 -8.64 10.56 1.72
C CYS A 159 -8.04 11.85 2.29
N LYS A 160 -7.17 11.69 3.30
CA LYS A 160 -6.57 12.85 3.97
C LYS A 160 -5.65 13.64 3.03
N TRP A 161 -4.78 12.95 2.28
CA TRP A 161 -3.86 13.61 1.36
C TRP A 161 -4.59 14.31 0.23
N ALA A 162 -5.60 13.65 -0.38
CA ALA A 162 -6.45 14.26 -1.40
C ALA A 162 -7.16 15.52 -0.91
N SER A 163 -7.73 15.49 0.29
CA SER A 163 -8.35 16.66 0.92
C SER A 163 -7.38 17.83 1.10
N LEU A 164 -6.13 17.55 1.53
CA LEU A 164 -5.09 18.58 1.67
C LEU A 164 -4.68 19.21 0.31
N LEU A 165 -4.91 18.50 -0.78
CA LEU A 165 -4.73 19.02 -2.15
C LEU A 165 -5.97 19.75 -2.69
N GLY A 166 -7.02 19.91 -1.87
CA GLY A 166 -8.26 20.58 -2.26
C GLY A 166 -9.21 19.73 -3.09
N ILE A 167 -9.08 18.41 -3.03
CA ILE A 167 -9.94 17.43 -3.70
C ILE A 167 -11.10 17.09 -2.78
N LYS A 168 -12.31 17.01 -3.30
CA LYS A 168 -13.53 16.68 -2.56
C LYS A 168 -13.68 15.15 -2.46
N VAL A 169 -13.60 14.62 -1.25
CA VAL A 169 -13.52 13.18 -1.02
C VAL A 169 -14.81 12.63 -0.42
N ILE A 170 -15.31 11.56 -1.02
CA ILE A 170 -16.38 10.73 -0.48
C ILE A 170 -15.76 9.40 -0.05
N GLY A 171 -15.79 9.12 1.25
CA GLY A 171 -15.30 7.86 1.81
C GLY A 171 -16.37 6.77 1.81
N MET A 172 -16.03 5.56 1.36
CA MET A 172 -16.87 4.38 1.46
C MET A 172 -16.31 3.40 2.47
N VAL A 173 -17.13 2.96 3.41
CA VAL A 173 -16.75 2.01 4.46
C VAL A 173 -17.79 0.89 4.59
N SER A 174 -17.40 -0.25 5.16
CA SER A 174 -18.34 -1.33 5.48
C SER A 174 -19.19 -1.03 6.72
N ASP A 175 -18.64 -0.21 7.63
CA ASP A 175 -19.25 0.13 8.91
C ASP A 175 -18.71 1.49 9.38
N LEU A 176 -19.60 2.40 9.79
CA LEU A 176 -19.22 3.73 10.30
C LEU A 176 -18.45 3.67 11.62
N SER A 177 -18.59 2.60 12.41
CA SER A 177 -17.82 2.42 13.65
C SER A 177 -16.32 2.26 13.42
N LYS A 178 -15.92 1.89 12.19
CA LYS A 178 -14.50 1.77 11.78
C LYS A 178 -13.84 3.11 11.46
N VAL A 179 -14.59 4.19 11.43
CA VAL A 179 -14.04 5.52 11.19
C VAL A 179 -13.62 6.13 12.53
N TYR A 180 -12.32 6.10 12.80
CA TYR A 180 -11.73 6.53 14.06
C TYR A 180 -12.05 8.00 14.39
N ASP A 181 -11.86 8.88 13.43
CA ASP A 181 -12.19 10.31 13.55
C ASP A 181 -12.78 10.82 12.22
N LYS A 182 -14.09 11.07 12.23
CA LYS A 182 -14.79 11.59 11.05
C LYS A 182 -14.36 12.99 10.69
N SER A 183 -14.10 13.85 11.68
CA SER A 183 -13.75 15.25 11.48
C SER A 183 -12.36 15.42 10.88
N ASN A 184 -11.45 14.47 11.14
CA ASN A 184 -10.08 14.45 10.63
C ASN A 184 -9.88 13.49 9.46
N SER A 185 -10.95 12.84 8.96
CA SER A 185 -10.84 11.84 7.89
C SER A 185 -10.41 12.41 6.53
N GLY A 186 -10.59 13.70 6.31
CA GLY A 186 -10.41 14.33 5.00
C GLY A 186 -11.57 14.10 4.03
N CYS A 187 -12.68 13.51 4.49
CA CYS A 187 -13.84 13.26 3.66
C CYS A 187 -14.91 14.33 3.87
N GLU A 188 -15.49 14.85 2.78
CA GLU A 188 -16.71 15.67 2.82
C GLU A 188 -17.89 14.87 3.37
N SER A 189 -17.96 13.59 3.01
CA SER A 189 -18.97 12.65 3.49
C SER A 189 -18.42 11.23 3.53
N ILE A 190 -18.97 10.42 4.45
CA ILE A 190 -18.65 8.99 4.57
C ILE A 190 -19.95 8.21 4.53
N PHE A 191 -20.01 7.21 3.66
CA PHE A 191 -21.15 6.33 3.50
C PHE A 191 -20.80 4.86 3.68
N VAL A 192 -21.79 4.04 4.00
CA VAL A 192 -21.69 2.58 3.98
C VAL A 192 -22.15 2.05 2.61
N TYR A 193 -21.53 0.93 2.17
CA TYR A 193 -21.86 0.33 0.86
C TYR A 193 -23.36 -0.04 0.70
N HIS A 194 -24.04 -0.40 1.78
CA HIS A 194 -25.43 -0.88 1.75
C HIS A 194 -26.45 0.24 2.05
N ASP A 195 -26.07 1.50 1.94
CA ASP A 195 -27.02 2.61 2.08
C ASP A 195 -27.99 2.64 0.87
N LYS A 196 -29.24 2.32 1.11
CA LYS A 196 -30.28 2.28 0.07
C LYS A 196 -30.47 3.59 -0.70
N ASN A 197 -30.02 4.71 -0.12
CA ASN A 197 -30.11 6.04 -0.71
C ASN A 197 -28.73 6.54 -1.19
N LEU A 198 -27.73 5.69 -1.27
CA LEU A 198 -26.35 6.05 -1.61
C LEU A 198 -26.27 6.89 -2.89
N HIS A 199 -26.86 6.38 -3.98
CA HIS A 199 -26.85 7.06 -5.28
C HIS A 199 -27.45 8.47 -5.16
N LYS A 200 -28.65 8.60 -4.59
CA LYS A 200 -29.32 9.90 -4.41
C LYS A 200 -28.50 10.88 -3.58
N LYS A 201 -27.86 10.40 -2.51
CA LYS A 201 -27.02 11.23 -1.63
C LYS A 201 -25.77 11.74 -2.36
N ILE A 202 -25.09 10.87 -3.10
CA ILE A 202 -23.86 11.25 -3.84
C ILE A 202 -24.22 12.17 -5.00
N MET A 203 -25.27 11.90 -5.76
CA MET A 203 -25.73 12.78 -6.82
C MET A 203 -26.08 14.18 -6.29
N LYS A 204 -26.73 14.27 -5.12
CA LYS A 204 -27.00 15.56 -4.48
C LYS A 204 -25.74 16.31 -4.09
N LEU A 205 -24.70 15.62 -3.57
CA LEU A 205 -23.42 16.23 -3.20
C LEU A 205 -22.66 16.76 -4.42
N THR A 206 -22.83 16.13 -5.57
CA THR A 206 -22.11 16.45 -6.81
C THR A 206 -22.97 17.26 -7.81
N ASP A 207 -24.04 17.90 -7.35
CA ASP A 207 -24.98 18.68 -8.18
C ASP A 207 -25.47 17.88 -9.40
N ASN A 208 -25.80 16.61 -9.21
CA ASN A 208 -26.19 15.62 -10.22
C ASN A 208 -25.16 15.35 -11.33
N ARG A 209 -23.92 15.79 -11.16
CA ARG A 209 -22.85 15.56 -12.13
C ARG A 209 -22.23 14.15 -12.00
N GLY A 210 -22.16 13.64 -10.79
CA GLY A 210 -21.39 12.44 -10.43
C GLY A 210 -19.92 12.77 -10.11
N VAL A 211 -19.16 11.75 -9.71
CA VAL A 211 -17.74 11.89 -9.30
C VAL A 211 -16.81 11.74 -10.49
N ASP A 212 -15.61 12.34 -10.39
CA ASP A 212 -14.58 12.29 -11.44
C ASP A 212 -13.81 10.96 -11.41
N PHE A 213 -13.48 10.48 -10.20
CA PHE A 213 -12.71 9.25 -10.02
C PHE A 213 -13.28 8.37 -8.93
N ILE A 214 -13.10 7.06 -9.09
CA ILE A 214 -13.32 6.05 -8.05
C ILE A 214 -12.01 5.32 -7.82
N TYR A 215 -11.47 5.43 -6.60
CA TYR A 215 -10.30 4.69 -6.14
C TYR A 215 -10.78 3.46 -5.38
N ASP A 216 -10.61 2.28 -5.99
CA ASP A 216 -11.12 1.03 -5.43
C ASP A 216 -10.02 0.07 -5.03
N SER A 217 -10.04 -0.35 -3.75
CA SER A 217 -9.16 -1.39 -3.20
C SER A 217 -9.91 -2.65 -2.77
N VAL A 218 -11.24 -2.63 -2.88
CA VAL A 218 -12.09 -3.72 -2.40
C VAL A 218 -12.27 -4.78 -3.47
N GLY A 219 -12.46 -4.37 -4.71
CA GLY A 219 -12.78 -5.27 -5.81
C GLY A 219 -14.20 -5.86 -5.70
N SER A 220 -14.39 -7.09 -6.22
CA SER A 220 -15.66 -7.81 -6.13
C SER A 220 -16.86 -7.05 -6.75
N SER A 221 -18.08 -7.37 -6.33
CA SER A 221 -19.32 -6.86 -6.91
C SER A 221 -19.58 -5.38 -6.65
N ASN A 222 -19.07 -4.83 -5.55
CA ASN A 222 -19.34 -3.43 -5.14
C ASN A 222 -18.88 -2.40 -6.19
N LEU A 223 -17.86 -2.75 -6.97
CA LEU A 223 -17.34 -1.85 -8.00
C LEU A 223 -18.41 -1.48 -9.03
N PHE A 224 -19.24 -2.42 -9.45
CA PHE A 224 -20.26 -2.19 -10.47
C PHE A 224 -21.38 -1.26 -10.00
N GLU A 225 -21.73 -1.32 -8.71
CA GLU A 225 -22.70 -0.39 -8.12
C GLU A 225 -22.16 1.04 -8.05
N LEU A 226 -20.85 1.19 -7.91
CA LEU A 226 -20.22 2.50 -7.84
C LEU A 226 -19.97 3.14 -9.20
N ILE A 227 -19.83 2.36 -10.27
CA ILE A 227 -19.59 2.87 -11.64
C ILE A 227 -20.68 3.86 -12.08
N ASP A 228 -21.92 3.63 -11.71
CA ASP A 228 -23.04 4.51 -12.04
C ASP A 228 -22.95 5.90 -11.38
N LEU A 229 -22.12 6.04 -10.36
CA LEU A 229 -21.86 7.32 -9.70
C LEU A 229 -20.83 8.19 -10.41
N LEU A 230 -20.13 7.64 -11.41
CA LEU A 230 -19.17 8.42 -12.21
C LEU A 230 -19.91 9.39 -13.14
N ARG A 231 -19.32 10.56 -13.35
CA ARG A 231 -19.71 11.44 -14.44
C ARG A 231 -19.34 10.85 -15.81
N ASN A 232 -19.80 11.47 -16.88
CA ASN A 232 -19.30 11.16 -18.22
C ASN A 232 -17.77 11.38 -18.28
N CYS A 233 -17.07 10.49 -18.96
CA CYS A 233 -15.61 10.45 -19.02
C CYS A 233 -14.93 10.31 -17.63
N GLY A 234 -15.61 9.71 -16.66
CA GLY A 234 -15.03 9.40 -15.35
C GLY A 234 -14.08 8.20 -15.40
N HIS A 235 -13.30 8.02 -14.34
CA HIS A 235 -12.25 7.01 -14.31
C HIS A 235 -12.34 6.14 -13.05
N VAL A 236 -12.40 4.82 -13.23
CA VAL A 236 -12.23 3.83 -12.15
C VAL A 236 -10.78 3.41 -12.06
N ILE A 237 -10.18 3.55 -10.89
CA ILE A 237 -8.83 3.12 -10.59
C ILE A 237 -8.90 2.02 -9.53
N ASN A 238 -8.84 0.76 -9.97
CA ASN A 238 -8.81 -0.37 -9.04
C ASN A 238 -7.35 -0.73 -8.70
N TYR A 239 -6.97 -0.58 -7.42
CA TYR A 239 -5.61 -0.85 -6.95
C TYR A 239 -5.52 -1.99 -5.93
N GLY A 240 -6.64 -2.66 -5.63
CA GLY A 240 -6.69 -3.79 -4.70
C GLY A 240 -7.87 -4.72 -4.93
N GLN A 241 -7.87 -5.84 -4.24
CA GLN A 241 -8.90 -6.90 -4.32
C GLN A 241 -9.17 -7.51 -2.94
N ALA A 242 -9.30 -6.67 -1.90
CA ALA A 242 -9.41 -7.15 -0.52
C ALA A 242 -10.64 -8.06 -0.28
N SER A 243 -11.69 -7.98 -1.10
CA SER A 243 -12.86 -8.86 -1.03
C SER A 243 -12.92 -9.92 -2.12
N GLY A 244 -11.87 -10.05 -2.92
CA GLY A 244 -11.77 -11.02 -4.01
C GLY A 244 -11.64 -10.37 -5.38
N MET A 245 -11.50 -11.22 -6.38
CA MET A 245 -11.34 -10.80 -7.78
C MET A 245 -12.58 -10.05 -8.28
N ILE A 246 -12.35 -9.05 -9.13
CA ILE A 246 -13.43 -8.39 -9.87
C ILE A 246 -14.00 -9.40 -10.86
N PRO A 247 -15.34 -9.63 -10.91
CA PRO A 247 -15.96 -10.46 -11.92
C PRO A 247 -15.71 -9.91 -13.34
N SER A 248 -15.79 -10.80 -14.33
CA SER A 248 -15.74 -10.39 -15.73
C SER A 248 -16.86 -9.40 -16.04
N PHE A 249 -16.57 -8.36 -16.82
CA PHE A 249 -17.54 -7.38 -17.26
C PHE A 249 -17.38 -7.06 -18.76
N SER A 250 -18.45 -6.59 -19.35
CA SER A 250 -18.44 -6.20 -20.76
C SER A 250 -17.90 -4.77 -20.92
N MET A 251 -17.03 -4.57 -21.91
CA MET A 251 -16.58 -3.23 -22.32
C MET A 251 -17.75 -2.30 -22.69
N SER A 252 -18.90 -2.84 -23.12
CA SER A 252 -20.09 -2.06 -23.42
C SER A 252 -20.64 -1.29 -22.22
N MET A 253 -20.38 -1.75 -21.01
CA MET A 253 -20.76 -1.02 -19.79
C MET A 253 -20.06 0.34 -19.68
N LEU A 254 -18.83 0.43 -20.18
CA LEU A 254 -18.03 1.66 -20.14
C LEU A 254 -18.51 2.68 -21.20
N ALA A 255 -19.08 2.20 -22.30
CA ALA A 255 -19.50 3.03 -23.42
C ALA A 255 -20.63 4.01 -23.05
N GLN A 256 -21.50 3.66 -22.11
CA GLN A 256 -22.65 4.50 -21.71
C GLN A 256 -22.24 5.90 -21.23
N LYS A 257 -21.06 6.02 -20.61
CA LYS A 257 -20.51 7.28 -20.09
C LYS A 257 -19.07 7.53 -20.55
N SER A 258 -18.59 6.80 -21.56
CA SER A 258 -17.19 6.87 -22.05
C SER A 258 -16.17 6.72 -20.92
N LEU A 259 -16.36 5.74 -20.06
CA LEU A 259 -15.56 5.56 -18.84
C LEU A 259 -14.17 4.98 -19.13
N THR A 260 -13.22 5.33 -18.30
CA THR A 260 -11.90 4.71 -18.25
C THR A 260 -11.82 3.75 -17.06
N VAL A 261 -11.15 2.62 -17.22
CA VAL A 261 -10.81 1.70 -16.14
C VAL A 261 -9.33 1.41 -16.18
N SER A 262 -8.65 1.51 -15.05
CA SER A 262 -7.25 1.15 -14.92
C SER A 262 -6.99 0.29 -13.67
N ARG A 263 -5.92 -0.52 -13.76
CA ARG A 263 -5.44 -1.35 -12.66
C ARG A 263 -3.93 -1.16 -12.49
N PRO A 264 -3.52 -0.06 -11.82
CA PRO A 264 -2.13 0.23 -11.60
C PRO A 264 -1.50 -0.74 -10.59
N ILE A 265 -0.24 -1.07 -10.82
CA ILE A 265 0.63 -1.85 -9.93
C ILE A 265 1.86 -1.01 -9.63
N LEU A 266 2.10 -0.69 -8.36
CA LEU A 266 3.19 0.21 -7.95
C LEU A 266 4.55 -0.22 -8.50
N PHE A 267 4.84 -1.51 -8.54
CA PHE A 267 6.12 -2.03 -9.03
C PHE A 267 6.45 -1.57 -10.45
N HIS A 268 5.47 -1.43 -11.36
CA HIS A 268 5.70 -0.95 -12.71
C HIS A 268 6.00 0.56 -12.76
N TYR A 269 5.51 1.32 -11.77
CA TYR A 269 5.76 2.77 -11.68
C TYR A 269 7.13 3.10 -11.08
N ILE A 270 7.74 2.15 -10.39
CA ILE A 270 9.05 2.34 -9.73
C ILE A 270 10.18 1.60 -10.45
N GLU A 271 9.96 0.99 -11.61
CA GLU A 271 11.02 0.36 -12.42
C GLU A 271 12.03 1.38 -12.94
N ASP A 272 11.59 2.58 -13.26
CA ASP A 272 12.44 3.70 -13.61
C ASP A 272 12.93 4.41 -12.34
N ARG A 273 14.24 4.58 -12.20
CA ARG A 273 14.89 5.14 -11.01
C ARG A 273 14.44 6.57 -10.71
N GLU A 274 14.36 7.44 -11.70
CA GLU A 274 13.94 8.84 -11.49
C GLU A 274 12.50 8.92 -10.99
N LYS A 275 11.64 8.08 -11.56
CA LYS A 275 10.24 7.96 -11.16
C LYS A 275 10.11 7.38 -9.75
N TYR A 276 10.90 6.37 -9.42
CA TYR A 276 10.96 5.81 -8.06
C TYR A 276 11.34 6.89 -7.05
N GLU A 277 12.39 7.66 -7.31
CA GLU A 277 12.80 8.76 -6.44
C GLU A 277 11.75 9.88 -6.34
N SER A 278 11.08 10.20 -7.45
CA SER A 278 10.00 11.19 -7.48
C SER A 278 8.84 10.78 -6.59
N ILE A 279 8.35 9.54 -6.75
CA ILE A 279 7.27 8.98 -5.93
C ILE A 279 7.71 8.89 -4.46
N SER A 280 8.97 8.50 -4.20
CA SER A 280 9.55 8.44 -2.84
C SER A 280 9.58 9.81 -2.16
N ARG A 281 9.99 10.87 -2.88
CA ARG A 281 9.94 12.25 -2.34
C ARG A 281 8.51 12.64 -1.96
N GLY A 282 7.53 12.27 -2.78
CA GLY A 282 6.12 12.46 -2.48
C GLY A 282 5.68 11.69 -1.24
N ALA A 283 6.07 10.42 -1.14
CA ALA A 283 5.77 9.58 0.03
C ALA A 283 6.36 10.18 1.31
N PHE A 284 7.60 10.66 1.30
CA PHE A 284 8.19 11.32 2.45
C PHE A 284 7.50 12.66 2.79
N ARG A 285 6.91 13.39 1.81
CA ARG A 285 6.06 14.56 2.10
C ARG A 285 4.83 14.15 2.90
N ILE A 286 4.16 13.05 2.52
CA ILE A 286 3.04 12.48 3.26
C ILE A 286 3.48 12.12 4.69
N LEU A 287 4.53 11.31 4.83
CA LEU A 287 4.99 10.81 6.13
C LEU A 287 5.42 11.90 7.12
N ARG A 288 5.88 13.05 6.62
CA ARG A 288 6.26 14.20 7.45
C ARG A 288 5.10 15.13 7.77
N ASN A 289 3.96 14.98 7.10
CA ASN A 289 2.84 15.90 7.26
C ASN A 289 2.09 15.62 8.56
N LYS A 290 2.13 16.58 9.48
CA LYS A 290 1.48 16.47 10.80
C LYS A 290 -0.04 16.40 10.75
N ALA A 291 -0.66 16.79 9.62
CA ALA A 291 -2.10 16.70 9.47
C ALA A 291 -2.56 15.25 9.16
N ILE A 292 -1.62 14.34 8.80
CA ILE A 292 -1.93 12.93 8.61
C ILE A 292 -1.78 12.21 9.94
N ASP A 293 -2.87 11.63 10.39
CA ASP A 293 -2.91 10.88 11.63
C ASP A 293 -2.59 9.40 11.40
N TYR A 294 -1.74 8.85 12.25
CA TYR A 294 -1.35 7.44 12.30
C TYR A 294 -1.82 6.87 13.64
N PRO A 295 -3.10 6.45 13.77
CA PRO A 295 -3.73 6.19 15.07
C PRO A 295 -3.06 5.13 15.91
N SER A 296 -2.45 4.12 15.29
CA SER A 296 -1.58 3.17 15.98
C SER A 296 -0.49 2.68 15.04
N ILE A 297 0.73 2.63 15.52
CA ILE A 297 1.85 1.93 14.90
C ILE A 297 2.19 0.78 15.87
N GLU A 298 1.92 -0.44 15.43
CA GLU A 298 2.10 -1.62 16.27
C GLU A 298 3.26 -2.46 15.75
N MET A 299 4.20 -2.74 16.64
CA MET A 299 5.37 -3.56 16.39
C MET A 299 5.09 -5.02 16.78
N PHE A 300 5.50 -5.94 15.93
CA PHE A 300 5.51 -7.37 16.19
C PHE A 300 6.91 -7.95 15.95
N PRO A 301 7.39 -8.88 16.78
CA PRO A 301 8.60 -9.63 16.47
C PRO A 301 8.45 -10.39 15.15
N LEU A 302 9.53 -10.58 14.40
CA LEU A 302 9.51 -11.28 13.10
C LEU A 302 8.83 -12.66 13.21
N LYS A 303 9.09 -13.42 14.27
CA LYS A 303 8.47 -14.74 14.53
C LYS A 303 6.95 -14.71 14.58
N ASP A 304 6.36 -13.56 14.89
CA ASP A 304 4.92 -13.35 15.03
C ASP A 304 4.26 -12.82 13.73
N ALA A 305 4.93 -12.92 12.59
CA ALA A 305 4.39 -12.48 11.30
C ALA A 305 2.99 -13.04 10.99
N HIS A 306 2.68 -14.26 11.41
CA HIS A 306 1.35 -14.85 11.24
C HIS A 306 0.26 -14.03 11.94
N LYS A 307 0.54 -13.45 13.12
CA LYS A 307 -0.42 -12.63 13.86
C LYS A 307 -0.75 -11.33 13.11
N THR A 308 0.24 -10.72 12.48
CA THR A 308 0.02 -9.48 11.70
C THR A 308 -0.87 -9.73 10.49
N HIS A 309 -0.73 -10.88 9.82
CA HIS A 309 -1.60 -11.29 8.72
C HIS A 309 -3.03 -11.55 9.23
N ASP A 310 -3.20 -12.25 10.37
CA ASP A 310 -4.52 -12.48 10.97
C ASP A 310 -5.23 -11.17 11.32
N ILE A 311 -4.50 -10.19 11.86
CA ILE A 311 -5.05 -8.85 12.17
C ILE A 311 -5.54 -8.16 10.90
N LEU A 312 -4.73 -8.15 9.83
CA LEU A 312 -5.13 -7.54 8.56
C LEU A 312 -6.35 -8.24 7.94
N GLU A 313 -6.37 -9.58 7.93
CA GLU A 313 -7.48 -10.37 7.37
C GLU A 313 -8.77 -10.22 8.18
N SER A 314 -8.66 -10.02 9.50
CA SER A 314 -9.84 -9.79 10.36
C SER A 314 -10.58 -8.49 10.05
N ARG A 315 -9.92 -7.54 9.36
CA ARG A 315 -10.43 -6.20 9.06
C ARG A 315 -10.91 -5.41 10.29
N LYS A 316 -10.46 -5.83 11.48
CA LYS A 316 -10.80 -5.19 12.78
C LYS A 316 -9.75 -4.18 13.21
N GLY A 317 -8.51 -4.27 12.68
CA GLY A 317 -7.42 -3.36 13.01
C GLY A 317 -7.41 -2.15 12.07
N GLY A 318 -7.36 -0.95 12.65
CA GLY A 318 -7.19 0.31 11.90
C GLY A 318 -5.74 0.81 11.85
N GLY A 319 -4.81 0.08 12.46
CA GLY A 319 -3.43 0.49 12.67
C GLY A 319 -2.47 0.21 11.52
N SER A 320 -1.26 0.70 11.69
CA SER A 320 -0.11 0.44 10.85
C SER A 320 0.76 -0.61 11.52
N LEU A 321 0.97 -1.75 10.88
CA LEU A 321 1.73 -2.87 11.43
C LEU A 321 3.11 -2.94 10.80
N TYR A 322 4.12 -3.30 11.59
CA TYR A 322 5.42 -3.66 11.07
C TYR A 322 6.05 -4.79 11.89
N LEU A 323 6.95 -5.55 11.27
CA LEU A 323 7.74 -6.57 11.93
C LEU A 323 9.11 -6.00 12.30
N GLN A 324 9.57 -6.33 13.48
CA GLN A 324 10.93 -6.04 13.93
C GLN A 324 11.71 -7.34 14.03
N PRO A 325 12.84 -7.44 13.30
CA PRO A 325 13.75 -8.56 13.44
C PRO A 325 14.38 -8.60 14.85
N ASP A 326 14.60 -9.82 15.35
CA ASP A 326 15.32 -10.07 16.59
C ASP A 326 16.80 -10.38 16.26
N PHE A 327 17.75 -9.70 16.91
CA PHE A 327 19.20 -9.93 16.76
C PHE A 327 19.86 -10.46 18.03
#